data_3794b422a03d522620d0045dde297a6b
#
_entry.id   3794b422a03d522620d0045dde297a6b
#
_cell.length_a   1.000
_cell.length_b   1.000
_cell.length_c   1.000
_cell.angle_alpha   90.00
_cell.angle_beta   90.00
_cell.angle_gamma   90.00
#
_symmetry.space_group_name_H-M   'P 1'
#
loop_
_entity.id
_entity.type
_entity.pdbx_description
1 polymer ?
#
loop_
_entity_poly.entity_id
_entity_poly.type
_entity_poly.pdbx_seq_one_letter_code
_entity_poly.pdbx_strand_id
1 'polypeptide(L)'
;MINYNSIEDNNYKIIIISDTHGFLDPQIINLINKNDYVIHAGDIMDENIISTLSDISKKTFVVNGNNDSYESVDDIKYIMTDAGKIIVTHGHKYAPNYHASLREKFNDAFLIVYGHTHKHIIDTTTIPYVVNPGAAGRVRTQGGASCLIVSFDKKNFSIELKKFTNS
;
A
#
# COMPACT_ATOMS: atom_id res chain seq x y z
N MET A 1 17.52 -3.14 14.50
CA MET A 1 16.84 -4.46 14.32
C MET A 1 15.65 -4.25 13.41
N ILE A 2 15.52 -5.02 12.34
CA ILE A 2 14.38 -4.90 11.43
C ILE A 2 13.18 -5.60 12.05
N ASN A 3 12.07 -4.86 12.24
CA ASN A 3 10.81 -5.44 12.70
C ASN A 3 10.07 -6.08 11.54
N TYR A 4 9.99 -7.39 11.53
CA TYR A 4 9.18 -8.13 10.57
C TYR A 4 7.75 -8.29 11.09
N ASN A 5 6.78 -7.99 10.24
CA ASN A 5 5.39 -8.36 10.43
C ASN A 5 5.13 -9.66 9.64
N SER A 6 4.10 -10.40 10.00
CA SER A 6 3.69 -11.60 9.25
C SER A 6 2.19 -11.64 9.01
N ILE A 7 1.81 -12.26 7.90
CA ILE A 7 0.45 -12.69 7.59
C ILE A 7 0.51 -14.21 7.42
N GLU A 8 -0.17 -14.91 8.32
CA GLU A 8 -0.16 -16.38 8.38
C GLU A 8 -1.45 -17.01 7.82
N ASP A 9 -2.40 -16.17 7.40
CA ASP A 9 -3.63 -16.64 6.78
C ASP A 9 -3.35 -17.27 5.41
N ASN A 10 -4.10 -18.32 5.07
CA ASN A 10 -3.99 -18.96 3.76
C ASN A 10 -4.75 -18.22 2.67
N ASN A 11 -5.93 -17.68 3.02
CA ASN A 11 -6.80 -16.92 2.12
C ASN A 11 -7.06 -15.56 2.74
N TYR A 12 -6.64 -14.50 2.07
CA TYR A 12 -6.80 -13.14 2.57
C TYR A 12 -6.74 -12.11 1.45
N LYS A 13 -7.22 -10.92 1.75
CA LYS A 13 -7.10 -9.75 0.88
C LYS A 13 -6.30 -8.67 1.57
N ILE A 14 -5.52 -7.95 0.79
CA ILE A 14 -4.85 -6.71 1.18
C ILE A 14 -5.40 -5.58 0.33
N ILE A 15 -5.99 -4.57 0.96
CA ILE A 15 -6.38 -3.33 0.31
C ILE A 15 -5.18 -2.38 0.42
N ILE A 16 -4.62 -1.98 -0.71
CA ILE A 16 -3.45 -1.12 -0.77
C ILE A 16 -3.87 0.29 -1.16
N ILE A 17 -3.56 1.25 -0.32
CA ILE A 17 -3.84 2.68 -0.51
C ILE A 17 -2.58 3.51 -0.25
N SER A 18 -2.59 4.75 -0.73
CA SER A 18 -1.53 5.72 -0.50
C SER A 18 -2.04 7.15 -0.70
N ASP A 19 -1.27 8.12 -0.24
CA ASP A 19 -1.43 9.53 -0.61
C ASP A 19 -2.85 10.05 -0.35
N THR A 20 -3.35 9.84 0.86
CA THR A 20 -4.65 10.34 1.32
C THR A 20 -4.64 11.85 1.57
N HIS A 21 -3.47 12.41 1.95
CA HIS A 21 -3.32 13.85 2.23
C HIS A 21 -4.45 14.42 3.09
N GLY A 22 -4.77 13.73 4.18
CA GLY A 22 -5.79 14.15 5.15
C GLY A 22 -7.23 13.81 4.78
N PHE A 23 -7.46 13.12 3.66
CA PHE A 23 -8.80 12.68 3.26
C PHE A 23 -8.78 11.30 2.59
N LEU A 24 -9.49 10.36 3.16
CA LEU A 24 -9.70 9.03 2.56
C LEU A 24 -11.08 8.98 1.91
N ASP A 25 -11.12 8.57 0.64
CA ASP A 25 -12.37 8.47 -0.10
C ASP A 25 -13.34 7.47 0.57
N PRO A 26 -14.59 7.88 0.88
CA PRO A 26 -15.56 6.99 1.53
C PRO A 26 -15.88 5.71 0.75
N GLN A 27 -15.75 5.71 -0.56
CA GLN A 27 -15.94 4.51 -1.38
C GLN A 27 -14.87 3.46 -1.10
N ILE A 28 -13.64 3.89 -0.79
CA ILE A 28 -12.55 2.99 -0.36
C ILE A 28 -12.85 2.45 1.03
N ILE A 29 -13.30 3.30 1.97
CA ILE A 29 -13.71 2.86 3.31
C ILE A 29 -14.77 1.75 3.22
N ASN A 30 -15.79 1.95 2.39
CA ASN A 30 -16.88 0.99 2.21
C ASN A 30 -16.44 -0.35 1.57
N LEU A 31 -15.29 -0.38 0.92
CA LEU A 31 -14.74 -1.57 0.30
C LEU A 31 -14.06 -2.51 1.33
N ILE A 32 -13.55 -1.96 2.44
CA ILE A 32 -12.75 -2.69 3.43
C ILE A 32 -13.64 -3.48 4.37
N ASN A 33 -13.30 -4.75 4.60
CA ASN A 33 -13.98 -5.63 5.54
C ASN A 33 -13.08 -5.98 6.74
N LYS A 34 -13.69 -6.38 7.84
CA LYS A 34 -13.00 -6.78 9.09
C LYS A 34 -11.98 -7.92 8.93
N ASN A 35 -12.07 -8.70 7.87
CA ASN A 35 -11.14 -9.78 7.59
C ASN A 35 -9.99 -9.38 6.65
N ASP A 36 -10.05 -8.17 6.11
CA ASP A 36 -9.05 -7.67 5.17
C ASP A 36 -7.87 -7.04 5.92
N TYR A 37 -6.70 -7.15 5.33
CA TYR A 37 -5.54 -6.35 5.69
C TYR A 37 -5.54 -5.04 4.90
N VAL A 38 -4.94 -4.00 5.45
CA VAL A 38 -4.78 -2.72 4.76
C VAL A 38 -3.30 -2.34 4.78
N ILE A 39 -2.79 -1.85 3.66
CA ILE A 39 -1.50 -1.19 3.54
C ILE A 39 -1.74 0.26 3.15
N HIS A 40 -1.16 1.20 3.91
CA HIS A 40 -1.08 2.62 3.55
C HIS A 40 0.37 3.01 3.29
N ALA A 41 0.69 3.34 2.05
CA ALA A 41 2.06 3.60 1.61
C ALA A 41 2.52 5.06 1.80
N GLY A 42 1.99 5.77 2.81
CA GLY A 42 2.47 7.09 3.23
C GLY A 42 1.71 8.28 2.65
N ASP A 43 2.11 9.47 3.10
CA ASP A 43 1.41 10.74 2.90
C ASP A 43 -0.03 10.70 3.40
N ILE A 44 -0.15 10.36 4.69
CA ILE A 44 -1.41 10.16 5.41
C ILE A 44 -2.01 11.51 5.78
N MET A 45 -1.23 12.34 6.49
CA MET A 45 -1.51 13.71 6.92
C MET A 45 -2.70 13.89 7.88
N ASP A 46 -3.30 12.79 8.38
CA ASP A 46 -4.32 12.80 9.44
C ASP A 46 -4.31 11.45 10.18
N GLU A 47 -3.97 11.47 11.47
CA GLU A 47 -3.95 10.25 12.31
C GLU A 47 -5.31 9.55 12.41
N ASN A 48 -6.41 10.28 12.25
CA ASN A 48 -7.75 9.69 12.27
C ASN A 48 -7.95 8.68 11.12
N ILE A 49 -7.23 8.83 10.02
CA ILE A 49 -7.25 7.86 8.92
C ILE A 49 -6.66 6.52 9.39
N ILE A 50 -5.54 6.55 10.12
CA ILE A 50 -4.91 5.33 10.67
C ILE A 50 -5.87 4.64 11.64
N SER A 51 -6.48 5.41 12.55
CA SER A 51 -7.44 4.88 13.52
C SER A 51 -8.67 4.28 12.83
N THR A 52 -9.22 4.97 11.85
CA THR A 52 -10.36 4.47 11.06
C THR A 52 -10.03 3.16 10.36
N LEU A 53 -8.89 3.09 9.67
CA LEU A 53 -8.45 1.88 8.97
C LEU A 53 -8.25 0.71 9.93
N SER A 54 -7.66 0.97 11.09
CA SER A 54 -7.45 -0.06 12.13
C SER A 54 -8.75 -0.58 12.70
N ASP A 55 -9.77 0.28 12.82
CA ASP A 55 -11.10 -0.10 13.33
C ASP A 55 -11.91 -0.96 12.36
N ILE A 56 -11.74 -0.77 11.04
CA ILE A 56 -12.55 -1.44 10.01
C ILE A 56 -11.88 -2.64 9.36
N SER A 57 -10.59 -2.86 9.60
CA SER A 57 -9.80 -3.95 9.02
C SER A 57 -9.33 -4.96 10.08
N LYS A 58 -8.77 -6.08 9.64
CA LYS A 58 -8.12 -7.04 10.51
C LYS A 58 -6.81 -6.48 11.08
N LYS A 59 -6.01 -5.85 10.23
CA LYS A 59 -4.77 -5.18 10.60
C LYS A 59 -4.37 -4.19 9.53
N THR A 60 -3.85 -3.04 9.95
CA THR A 60 -3.33 -1.99 9.06
C THR A 60 -1.82 -1.90 9.20
N PHE A 61 -1.12 -1.88 8.06
CA PHE A 61 0.31 -1.63 7.95
C PHE A 61 0.52 -0.25 7.33
N VAL A 62 1.26 0.61 7.99
CA VAL A 62 1.42 2.01 7.62
C VAL A 62 2.89 2.38 7.57
N VAL A 63 3.30 3.20 6.61
CA VAL A 63 4.61 3.84 6.56
C VAL A 63 4.45 5.36 6.48
N ASN A 64 5.46 6.10 6.97
CA ASN A 64 5.53 7.54 6.75
C ASN A 64 5.82 7.88 5.29
N GLY A 65 5.14 8.88 4.77
CA GLY A 65 5.52 9.56 3.54
C GLY A 65 6.40 10.79 3.82
N ASN A 66 6.77 11.52 2.77
CA ASN A 66 7.59 12.73 2.93
C ASN A 66 6.85 13.91 3.59
N ASN A 67 5.52 13.84 3.66
CA ASN A 67 4.68 14.83 4.37
C ASN A 67 4.21 14.35 5.76
N ASP A 68 4.66 13.18 6.22
CA ASP A 68 4.36 12.63 7.53
C ASP A 68 5.58 12.70 8.45
N SER A 69 5.34 12.72 9.76
CA SER A 69 6.39 12.68 10.80
C SER A 69 5.91 11.96 12.06
N TYR A 70 5.16 10.87 11.89
CA TYR A 70 4.67 10.08 13.03
C TYR A 70 5.79 9.22 13.59
N GLU A 71 6.21 9.50 14.84
CA GLU A 71 7.32 8.79 15.50
C GLU A 71 7.08 7.28 15.68
N SER A 72 5.82 6.89 15.81
CA SER A 72 5.43 5.48 15.97
C SER A 72 5.30 4.72 14.64
N VAL A 73 5.53 5.38 13.51
CA VAL A 73 5.38 4.80 12.17
C VAL A 73 6.74 4.74 11.47
N ASP A 74 7.09 3.56 10.97
CA ASP A 74 8.34 3.37 10.24
C ASP A 74 8.28 3.96 8.83
N ASP A 75 9.45 4.25 8.23
CA ASP A 75 9.56 4.65 6.82
C ASP A 75 9.47 3.45 5.86
N ILE A 76 9.77 2.26 6.36
CA ILE A 76 9.72 1.00 5.59
C ILE A 76 9.08 -0.08 6.47
N LYS A 77 8.14 -0.82 5.89
CA LYS A 77 7.52 -1.97 6.54
C LYS A 77 7.86 -3.25 5.80
N TYR A 78 8.18 -4.28 6.56
CA TYR A 78 8.48 -5.62 6.06
C TYR A 78 7.38 -6.57 6.50
N ILE A 79 6.72 -7.24 5.56
CA ILE A 79 5.61 -8.16 5.83
C ILE A 79 5.95 -9.52 5.20
N MET A 80 6.06 -10.55 6.04
CA MET A 80 6.31 -11.91 5.59
C MET A 80 4.99 -12.61 5.29
N THR A 81 4.91 -13.27 4.16
CA THR A 81 3.76 -14.07 3.73
C THR A 81 4.23 -15.40 3.14
N ASP A 82 3.32 -16.35 2.94
CA ASP A 82 3.64 -17.60 2.26
C ASP A 82 4.10 -17.41 0.80
N ALA A 83 3.64 -16.33 0.16
CA ALA A 83 4.05 -15.98 -1.20
C ALA A 83 5.44 -15.34 -1.26
N GLY A 84 5.94 -14.81 -0.14
CA GLY A 84 7.22 -14.13 -0.03
C GLY A 84 7.13 -12.83 0.78
N LYS A 85 8.20 -12.07 0.75
CA LYS A 85 8.32 -10.80 1.48
C LYS A 85 7.65 -9.67 0.71
N ILE A 86 6.76 -8.93 1.39
CA ILE A 86 6.19 -7.68 0.89
C ILE A 86 6.94 -6.53 1.56
N ILE A 87 7.42 -5.58 0.77
CA ILE A 87 8.05 -4.34 1.22
C ILE A 87 7.08 -3.20 0.97
N VAL A 88 6.89 -2.33 1.96
CA VAL A 88 6.11 -1.10 1.83
C VAL A 88 7.02 0.08 2.13
N THR A 89 7.07 1.03 1.23
CA THR A 89 7.78 2.32 1.38
C THR A 89 7.00 3.41 0.66
N HIS A 90 7.15 4.67 1.07
CA HIS A 90 6.49 5.74 0.32
C HIS A 90 7.10 5.97 -1.06
N GLY A 91 8.40 5.77 -1.21
CA GLY A 91 9.05 5.78 -2.52
C GLY A 91 9.72 7.09 -2.91
N HIS A 92 9.53 8.20 -2.19
CA HIS A 92 10.07 9.52 -2.54
C HIS A 92 11.60 9.59 -2.70
N LYS A 93 12.32 8.64 -2.06
CA LYS A 93 13.80 8.55 -2.14
C LYS A 93 14.32 7.82 -3.38
N TYR A 94 13.45 7.26 -4.21
CA TYR A 94 13.82 6.37 -5.33
C TYR A 94 13.60 6.99 -6.71
N ALA A 95 13.27 8.28 -6.77
CA ALA A 95 13.16 9.02 -8.02
C ALA A 95 14.54 9.13 -8.73
N PRO A 96 14.60 9.27 -10.08
CA PRO A 96 13.47 9.23 -11.01
C PRO A 96 13.10 7.82 -11.48
N ASN A 97 13.97 6.84 -11.30
CA ASN A 97 13.84 5.48 -11.84
C ASN A 97 13.27 4.53 -10.77
N TYR A 98 12.06 4.80 -10.28
CA TYR A 98 11.45 4.11 -9.14
C TYR A 98 11.57 2.59 -9.19
N HIS A 99 11.13 1.95 -10.26
CA HIS A 99 11.08 0.48 -10.31
C HIS A 99 12.48 -0.16 -10.31
N ALA A 100 13.42 0.39 -11.06
CA ALA A 100 14.79 -0.10 -11.06
C ALA A 100 15.46 0.07 -9.69
N SER A 101 15.33 1.26 -9.10
CA SER A 101 15.92 1.58 -7.79
C SER A 101 15.30 0.75 -6.66
N LEU A 102 13.97 0.55 -6.67
CA LEU A 102 13.27 -0.27 -5.69
C LEU A 102 13.67 -1.74 -5.79
N ARG A 103 13.74 -2.29 -7.02
CA ARG A 103 14.17 -3.67 -7.24
C ARG A 103 15.63 -3.91 -6.83
N GLU A 104 16.51 -2.96 -7.09
CA GLU A 104 17.90 -3.04 -6.65
C GLU A 104 18.01 -3.05 -5.12
N LYS A 105 17.31 -2.13 -4.47
CA LYS A 105 17.32 -1.99 -3.01
C LYS A 105 16.70 -3.19 -2.28
N PHE A 106 15.61 -3.72 -2.80
CA PHE A 106 14.80 -4.77 -2.17
C PHE A 106 14.74 -6.03 -3.05
N ASN A 107 15.90 -6.49 -3.51
CA ASN A 107 16.02 -7.56 -4.49
C ASN A 107 15.52 -8.95 -4.02
N ASP A 108 15.34 -9.13 -2.72
CA ASP A 108 14.81 -10.35 -2.10
C ASP A 108 13.29 -10.28 -1.81
N ALA A 109 12.64 -9.20 -2.22
CA ALA A 109 11.20 -9.07 -2.06
C ALA A 109 10.43 -9.86 -3.13
N PHE A 110 9.22 -10.29 -2.78
CA PHE A 110 8.22 -10.78 -3.72
C PHE A 110 7.44 -9.62 -4.34
N LEU A 111 6.98 -8.71 -3.50
CA LEU A 111 6.18 -7.55 -3.89
C LEU A 111 6.70 -6.28 -3.20
N ILE A 112 6.84 -5.21 -3.94
CA ILE A 112 7.19 -3.88 -3.44
C ILE A 112 6.01 -2.95 -3.68
N VAL A 113 5.53 -2.32 -2.61
CA VAL A 113 4.45 -1.34 -2.61
C VAL A 113 5.04 0.04 -2.36
N TYR A 114 4.72 0.99 -3.24
CA TYR A 114 5.12 2.39 -3.05
C TYR A 114 3.99 3.36 -3.43
N GLY A 115 4.11 4.62 -3.05
CA GLY A 115 3.14 5.69 -3.33
C GLY A 115 3.79 6.88 -4.01
N HIS A 116 3.62 8.08 -3.44
CA HIS A 116 4.28 9.33 -3.79
C HIS A 116 3.92 9.92 -5.16
N THR A 117 3.91 9.13 -6.21
CA THR A 117 3.70 9.65 -7.58
C THR A 117 2.24 9.97 -7.87
N HIS A 118 1.30 9.52 -7.05
CA HIS A 118 -0.16 9.59 -7.24
C HIS A 118 -0.64 8.87 -8.52
N LYS A 119 0.21 8.07 -9.14
CA LYS A 119 -0.10 7.34 -10.39
C LYS A 119 -0.15 5.85 -10.08
N HIS A 120 -1.32 5.24 -10.33
CA HIS A 120 -1.43 3.79 -10.17
C HIS A 120 -0.63 3.06 -11.24
N ILE A 121 0.06 2.00 -10.82
CA ILE A 121 0.82 1.11 -11.71
C ILE A 121 0.90 -0.28 -11.11
N ILE A 122 0.79 -1.29 -11.96
CA ILE A 122 0.99 -2.69 -11.63
C ILE A 122 2.07 -3.24 -12.56
N ASP A 123 3.26 -3.45 -12.03
CA ASP A 123 4.40 -3.98 -12.78
C ASP A 123 4.74 -5.38 -12.27
N THR A 124 4.24 -6.38 -12.97
CA THR A 124 4.48 -7.81 -12.71
C THR A 124 5.37 -8.46 -13.78
N THR A 125 6.17 -7.66 -14.48
CA THR A 125 7.07 -8.13 -15.54
C THR A 125 8.21 -9.01 -15.02
N THR A 126 8.67 -8.71 -13.80
CA THR A 126 9.72 -9.48 -13.12
C THR A 126 9.59 -9.34 -11.61
N ILE A 127 10.04 -10.37 -10.88
CA ILE A 127 10.12 -10.33 -9.40
C ILE A 127 11.41 -9.59 -9.00
N PRO A 128 11.36 -8.67 -8.04
CA PRO A 128 10.21 -8.22 -7.27
C PRO A 128 9.15 -7.51 -8.13
N TYR A 129 7.88 -7.89 -7.95
CA TYR A 129 6.78 -7.12 -8.53
C TYR A 129 6.70 -5.75 -7.85
N VAL A 130 6.35 -4.71 -8.61
CA VAL A 130 6.30 -3.34 -8.09
C VAL A 130 4.92 -2.74 -8.38
N VAL A 131 4.26 -2.25 -7.35
CA VAL A 131 2.92 -1.69 -7.49
C VAL A 131 2.80 -0.35 -6.76
N ASN A 132 1.96 0.52 -7.33
CA ASN A 132 1.54 1.78 -6.73
C ASN A 132 0.02 1.88 -6.85
N PRO A 133 -0.71 2.11 -5.75
CA PRO A 133 -2.17 2.16 -5.78
C PRO A 133 -2.73 3.46 -6.39
N GLY A 134 -1.89 4.44 -6.68
CA GLY A 134 -2.34 5.80 -6.92
C GLY A 134 -2.71 6.49 -5.61
N ALA A 135 -3.42 7.59 -5.67
CA ALA A 135 -3.82 8.32 -4.48
C ALA A 135 -5.27 7.97 -4.08
N ALA A 136 -5.49 7.81 -2.77
CA ALA A 136 -6.76 7.35 -2.21
C ALA A 136 -7.64 8.49 -1.67
N GLY A 137 -7.20 9.74 -1.84
CA GLY A 137 -7.86 10.93 -1.33
C GLY A 137 -8.40 11.86 -2.40
N ARG A 138 -8.58 13.12 -2.02
CA ARG A 138 -8.90 14.22 -2.94
C ARG A 138 -7.67 14.58 -3.75
N VAL A 139 -7.70 14.32 -5.05
CA VAL A 139 -6.47 14.13 -5.73
C VAL A 139 -6.23 14.93 -6.94
N ARG A 140 -4.99 15.20 -7.07
CA ARG A 140 -4.23 15.77 -8.16
C ARG A 140 -3.98 14.79 -9.32
N THR A 141 -4.62 13.60 -9.34
CA THR A 141 -4.45 12.63 -10.41
C THR A 141 -5.66 12.57 -11.31
N GLN A 142 -5.40 12.27 -12.57
CA GLN A 142 -6.46 12.03 -13.54
C GLN A 142 -7.26 10.77 -13.15
N GLY A 143 -8.57 10.90 -13.04
CA GLY A 143 -9.48 9.78 -12.90
C GLY A 143 -9.98 9.45 -11.50
N GLY A 144 -9.73 10.31 -10.50
CA GLY A 144 -10.25 10.15 -9.15
C GLY A 144 -9.42 9.23 -8.25
N ALA A 145 -9.93 8.95 -7.06
CA ALA A 145 -9.29 8.10 -6.07
C ALA A 145 -9.13 6.67 -6.59
N SER A 146 -8.07 5.99 -6.15
CA SER A 146 -7.81 4.61 -6.51
C SER A 146 -7.19 3.80 -5.38
N CYS A 147 -7.34 2.49 -5.44
CA CYS A 147 -6.68 1.53 -4.59
C CYS A 147 -6.39 0.25 -5.36
N LEU A 148 -5.54 -0.60 -4.80
CA LEU A 148 -5.34 -1.96 -5.29
C LEU A 148 -5.94 -2.96 -4.31
N ILE A 149 -6.50 -4.04 -4.84
CA ILE A 149 -6.91 -5.21 -4.07
C ILE A 149 -6.01 -6.36 -4.48
N VAL A 150 -5.22 -6.86 -3.54
CA VAL A 150 -4.39 -8.06 -3.74
C VAL A 150 -5.05 -9.19 -2.98
N SER A 151 -5.50 -10.21 -3.72
CA SER A 151 -6.13 -11.40 -3.15
C SER A 151 -5.17 -12.57 -3.20
N PHE A 152 -4.98 -13.23 -2.05
CA PHE A 152 -4.13 -14.40 -1.90
C PHE A 152 -4.98 -15.65 -1.63
N ASP A 153 -4.65 -16.72 -2.34
CA ASP A 153 -5.03 -18.09 -2.04
C ASP A 153 -3.74 -18.90 -1.91
N LYS A 154 -3.27 -19.07 -0.68
CA LYS A 154 -1.93 -19.61 -0.37
C LYS A 154 -0.86 -18.79 -1.08
N LYS A 155 -0.13 -19.40 -2.03
CA LYS A 155 0.92 -18.74 -2.83
C LYS A 155 0.39 -18.09 -4.12
N ASN A 156 -0.84 -18.41 -4.50
CA ASN A 156 -1.48 -17.79 -5.67
C ASN A 156 -2.03 -16.42 -5.30
N PHE A 157 -1.89 -15.46 -6.19
CA PHE A 157 -2.38 -14.11 -5.95
C PHE A 157 -2.92 -13.49 -7.22
N SER A 158 -3.79 -12.50 -7.04
CA SER A 158 -4.27 -11.62 -8.09
C SER A 158 -4.23 -10.17 -7.61
N ILE A 159 -4.04 -9.23 -8.53
CA ILE A 159 -4.05 -7.80 -8.27
C ILE A 159 -5.13 -7.16 -9.10
N GLU A 160 -6.01 -6.41 -8.45
CA GLU A 160 -7.10 -5.66 -9.10
C GLU A 160 -6.98 -4.17 -8.78
N LEU A 161 -7.02 -3.33 -9.81
CA LEU A 161 -7.13 -1.88 -9.64
C LEU A 161 -8.61 -1.49 -9.50
N LYS A 162 -8.93 -0.76 -8.43
CA LYS A 162 -10.22 -0.08 -8.26
C LYS A 162 -10.03 1.42 -8.42
N LYS A 163 -10.83 2.01 -9.30
CA LYS A 163 -10.89 3.47 -9.53
C LYS A 163 -12.26 3.97 -9.16
N PHE A 164 -12.29 5.10 -8.48
CA PHE A 164 -13.52 5.75 -8.04
C PHE A 164 -13.63 7.10 -8.73
N THR A 165 -14.61 7.22 -9.63
CA THR A 165 -14.90 8.49 -10.27
C THR A 165 -15.63 9.40 -9.29
N ASN A 166 -15.26 10.69 -9.27
CA ASN A 166 -16.03 11.69 -8.54
C ASN A 166 -17.44 11.74 -9.14
N SER A 167 -18.41 11.40 -8.34
CA SER A 167 -19.81 11.62 -8.66
C SER A 167 -20.18 13.08 -8.42
#